data_63ef5b6eec198094ac9ae1624d535396
#
_entry.id   63ef5b6eec198094ac9ae1624d535396
#
_cell.length_a   1.000
_cell.length_b   1.000
_cell.length_c   1.000
_cell.angle_alpha   90.00
_cell.angle_beta   90.00
_cell.angle_gamma   90.00
#
_symmetry.space_group_name_H-M   'P 1'
#
loop_
_entity.id
_entity.type
_entity.pdbx_description
1 polymer ?
#
loop_
_entity_poly.entity_id
_entity_poly.type
_entity_poly.pdbx_seq_one_letter_code
_entity_poly.pdbx_strand_id
1 'polypeptide(L)'
;MFKGGMAGMMQKAKQMQEDMESVQKEIKSLTCEGASASGALKVEMNGDHQVTNIFIDETLMADKDMLEDLIMMAVNDASSKIGEISKEKMKNVTGGLNLPF
;
A
#
# COMPACT_ATOMS: atom_id res chain seq x y z
N MET A 1 -5.21 32.97 27.76
CA MET A 1 -6.11 31.94 27.37
C MET A 1 -5.99 31.55 25.92
N PHE A 2 -6.18 32.49 25.04
CA PHE A 2 -6.04 32.20 23.62
C PHE A 2 -4.63 31.93 23.15
N LYS A 3 -3.64 32.39 23.90
CA LYS A 3 -2.25 32.09 23.61
C LYS A 3 -2.01 30.59 23.49
N GLY A 4 -2.46 29.84 24.48
CA GLY A 4 -2.26 28.41 24.52
C GLY A 4 -3.00 27.71 23.42
N GLY A 5 -4.18 28.24 23.02
CA GLY A 5 -5.01 27.66 21.99
C GLY A 5 -4.35 27.68 20.61
N MET A 6 -3.82 28.83 20.22
CA MET A 6 -3.16 28.97 18.93
C MET A 6 -1.88 28.15 18.85
N ALA A 7 -1.05 28.26 19.87
CA ALA A 7 0.20 27.50 19.91
C ALA A 7 -0.08 26.00 19.90
N GLY A 8 -1.09 25.56 20.64
CA GLY A 8 -1.48 24.16 20.66
C GLY A 8 -1.97 23.67 19.34
N MET A 9 -2.77 24.48 18.63
CA MET A 9 -3.25 24.11 17.31
C MET A 9 -2.14 24.00 16.29
N MET A 10 -1.20 24.95 16.34
CA MET A 10 -0.04 24.93 15.45
C MET A 10 0.84 23.72 15.71
N GLN A 11 1.03 23.36 16.98
CA GLN A 11 1.80 22.17 17.33
C GLN A 11 1.12 20.89 16.84
N LYS A 12 -0.18 20.81 16.98
CA LYS A 12 -0.94 19.67 16.52
C LYS A 12 -0.87 19.52 15.01
N ALA A 13 -0.99 20.65 14.30
CA ALA A 13 -0.89 20.63 12.85
C ALA A 13 0.49 20.18 12.38
N LYS A 14 1.53 20.67 13.05
CA LYS A 14 2.91 20.29 12.74
C LYS A 14 3.14 18.82 13.03
N GLN A 15 2.65 18.34 14.17
CA GLN A 15 2.80 16.94 14.56
C GLN A 15 2.09 16.04 13.55
N MET A 16 0.89 16.42 13.14
CA MET A 16 0.14 15.66 12.15
C MET A 16 0.89 15.60 10.82
N GLN A 17 1.48 16.72 10.40
CA GLN A 17 2.26 16.76 9.17
C GLN A 17 3.46 15.82 9.25
N GLU A 18 4.17 15.84 10.39
CA GLU A 18 5.30 14.94 10.61
C GLU A 18 4.87 13.48 10.60
N ASP A 19 3.74 13.19 11.23
CA ASP A 19 3.19 11.83 11.27
C ASP A 19 2.80 11.36 9.88
N MET A 20 2.21 12.24 9.08
CA MET A 20 1.84 11.90 7.71
C MET A 20 3.07 11.61 6.85
N GLU A 21 4.12 12.42 7.00
CA GLU A 21 5.38 12.19 6.28
C GLU A 21 6.00 10.86 6.68
N SER A 22 5.99 10.55 7.97
CA SER A 22 6.51 9.30 8.49
C SER A 22 5.74 8.11 7.93
N VAL A 23 4.41 8.20 7.90
CA VAL A 23 3.56 7.15 7.36
C VAL A 23 3.77 6.99 5.85
N GLN A 24 3.93 8.08 5.13
CA GLN A 24 4.21 8.00 3.70
C GLN A 24 5.53 7.28 3.42
N LYS A 25 6.54 7.49 4.26
CA LYS A 25 7.80 6.74 4.15
C LYS A 25 7.59 5.26 4.43
N GLU A 26 6.79 4.93 5.44
CA GLU A 26 6.45 3.55 5.74
C GLU A 26 5.74 2.89 4.56
N ILE A 27 4.79 3.60 3.96
CA ILE A 27 4.05 3.08 2.82
C ILE A 27 4.98 2.80 1.65
N LYS A 28 5.91 3.71 1.36
CA LYS A 28 6.87 3.51 0.27
C LYS A 28 7.75 2.29 0.49
N SER A 29 8.03 1.95 1.75
CA SER A 29 8.86 0.80 2.07
C SER A 29 8.08 -0.51 2.14
N LEU A 30 6.75 -0.47 1.98
CA LEU A 30 5.94 -1.67 1.98
C LEU A 30 6.32 -2.61 0.84
N THR A 31 6.21 -3.89 1.12
CA THR A 31 6.32 -4.93 0.11
C THR A 31 5.19 -5.92 0.34
N CYS A 32 4.40 -6.16 -0.68
CA CYS A 32 3.30 -7.11 -0.60
C CYS A 32 3.40 -8.11 -1.72
N GLU A 33 2.95 -9.32 -1.45
CA GLU A 33 2.92 -10.38 -2.43
C GLU A 33 1.49 -10.64 -2.88
N GLY A 34 1.27 -10.59 -4.18
CA GLY A 34 0.03 -11.04 -4.78
C GLY A 34 0.25 -12.42 -5.39
N ALA A 35 -0.79 -13.22 -5.44
CA ALA A 35 -0.68 -14.58 -5.94
C ALA A 35 -1.89 -14.97 -6.76
N SER A 36 -1.69 -15.94 -7.63
CA SER A 36 -2.75 -16.60 -8.38
C SER A 36 -2.36 -18.05 -8.62
N ALA A 37 -3.30 -18.86 -9.13
CA ALA A 37 -3.06 -20.28 -9.40
C ALA A 37 -2.52 -21.01 -8.17
N SER A 38 -3.10 -20.76 -6.98
CA SER A 38 -2.72 -21.41 -5.72
C SER A 38 -1.25 -21.20 -5.36
N GLY A 39 -0.69 -20.05 -5.74
CA GLY A 39 0.68 -19.71 -5.45
C GLY A 39 1.70 -20.09 -6.52
N ALA A 40 1.25 -20.68 -7.61
CA ALA A 40 2.13 -21.01 -8.72
C ALA A 40 2.62 -19.76 -9.46
N LEU A 41 1.92 -18.65 -9.31
CA LEU A 41 2.34 -17.35 -9.82
C LEU A 41 2.28 -16.33 -8.68
N LYS A 42 3.37 -15.64 -8.44
CA LYS A 42 3.48 -14.65 -7.38
C LYS A 42 4.08 -13.36 -7.92
N VAL A 43 3.55 -12.23 -7.44
CA VAL A 43 4.03 -10.90 -7.81
C VAL A 43 4.37 -10.15 -6.54
N GLU A 44 5.56 -9.60 -6.49
CA GLU A 44 5.98 -8.74 -5.38
C GLU A 44 5.86 -7.29 -5.81
N MET A 45 5.23 -6.48 -4.96
CA MET A 45 4.94 -5.08 -5.28
C MET A 45 5.32 -4.18 -4.11
N ASN A 46 5.88 -3.02 -4.42
CA ASN A 46 6.23 -2.03 -3.39
C ASN A 46 5.05 -1.08 -3.13
N GLY A 47 5.24 -0.15 -2.17
CA GLY A 47 4.21 0.80 -1.78
C GLY A 47 3.82 1.81 -2.86
N ASP A 48 4.63 1.95 -3.89
CA ASP A 48 4.32 2.81 -5.03
C ASP A 48 3.57 2.06 -6.12
N HIS A 49 3.08 0.87 -5.83
CA HIS A 49 2.37 -0.01 -6.77
C HIS A 49 3.24 -0.42 -7.96
N GLN A 50 4.55 -0.52 -7.72
CA GLN A 50 5.48 -1.01 -8.75
C GLN A 50 5.77 -2.48 -8.50
N VAL A 51 5.71 -3.26 -9.56
CA VAL A 51 6.09 -4.68 -9.49
C VAL A 51 7.62 -4.76 -9.40
N THR A 52 8.11 -5.41 -8.36
CA THR A 52 9.54 -5.53 -8.12
C THR A 52 10.07 -6.93 -8.44
N ASN A 53 9.19 -7.93 -8.44
CA ASN A 53 9.58 -9.29 -8.77
C ASN A 53 8.37 -10.10 -9.19
N ILE A 54 8.59 -11.08 -10.06
CA ILE A 54 7.56 -12.03 -10.49
C ILE A 54 8.14 -13.42 -10.43
N PHE A 55 7.40 -14.33 -9.79
CA PHE A 55 7.74 -15.75 -9.78
C PHE A 55 6.67 -16.50 -10.58
N ILE A 56 7.10 -17.31 -11.53
CA ILE A 56 6.21 -18.11 -12.39
C ILE A 56 6.70 -19.55 -12.35
N ASP A 57 5.80 -20.45 -11.93
CA ASP A 57 6.10 -21.87 -11.98
C ASP A 57 6.18 -22.31 -13.45
N GLU A 58 7.12 -23.17 -13.77
CA GLU A 58 7.32 -23.64 -15.15
C GLU A 58 6.09 -24.29 -15.76
N THR A 59 5.26 -24.92 -14.95
CA THR A 59 4.04 -25.56 -15.42
C THR A 59 3.07 -24.58 -16.07
N LEU A 60 3.16 -23.31 -15.74
CA LEU A 60 2.28 -22.27 -16.31
C LEU A 60 2.75 -21.79 -17.68
N MET A 61 3.98 -22.11 -18.07
CA MET A 61 4.55 -21.60 -19.32
C MET A 61 3.95 -22.23 -20.57
N ALA A 62 3.27 -23.35 -20.42
CA ALA A 62 2.71 -24.08 -21.54
C ALA A 62 1.48 -23.43 -22.16
N ASP A 63 0.78 -22.56 -21.41
CA ASP A 63 -0.44 -21.91 -21.85
C ASP A 63 -0.29 -20.39 -21.68
N LYS A 64 0.01 -19.74 -22.79
CA LYS A 64 0.28 -18.30 -22.81
C LYS A 64 -0.94 -17.49 -22.38
N ASP A 65 -2.13 -17.84 -22.89
CA ASP A 65 -3.34 -17.08 -22.59
C ASP A 65 -3.71 -17.17 -21.12
N MET A 66 -3.60 -18.36 -20.55
CA MET A 66 -3.84 -18.55 -19.13
C MET A 66 -2.80 -17.80 -18.30
N LEU A 67 -1.55 -17.84 -18.72
CA LEU A 67 -0.47 -17.16 -18.02
C LEU A 67 -0.73 -15.65 -17.96
N GLU A 68 -1.15 -15.05 -19.06
CA GLU A 68 -1.46 -13.62 -19.11
C GLU A 68 -2.54 -13.25 -18.09
N ASP A 69 -3.61 -14.05 -18.01
CA ASP A 69 -4.68 -13.82 -17.06
C ASP A 69 -4.20 -13.97 -15.62
N LEU A 70 -3.36 -14.98 -15.35
CA LEU A 70 -2.86 -15.23 -14.00
C LEU A 70 -1.92 -14.11 -13.55
N ILE A 71 -1.11 -13.56 -14.45
CA ILE A 71 -0.27 -12.41 -14.14
C ILE A 71 -1.12 -11.21 -13.76
N MET A 72 -2.15 -10.93 -14.55
CA MET A 72 -3.05 -9.82 -14.28
C MET A 72 -3.72 -9.98 -12.90
N MET A 73 -4.18 -11.18 -12.58
CA MET A 73 -4.82 -11.46 -11.30
C MET A 73 -3.86 -11.25 -10.14
N ALA A 74 -2.62 -11.73 -10.26
CA ALA A 74 -1.62 -11.60 -9.20
C ALA A 74 -1.20 -10.14 -9.00
N VAL A 75 -1.03 -9.39 -10.08
CA VAL A 75 -0.70 -7.95 -10.00
C VAL A 75 -1.82 -7.19 -9.30
N ASN A 76 -3.06 -7.46 -9.69
CA ASN A 76 -4.22 -6.80 -9.08
C ASN A 76 -4.36 -7.17 -7.61
N ASP A 77 -4.09 -8.42 -7.25
CA ASP A 77 -4.10 -8.87 -5.86
C ASP A 77 -3.06 -8.10 -5.03
N ALA A 78 -1.84 -8.00 -5.53
CA ALA A 78 -0.78 -7.25 -4.85
C ALA A 78 -1.16 -5.77 -4.70
N SER A 79 -1.69 -5.18 -5.76
CA SER A 79 -2.09 -3.77 -5.76
C SER A 79 -3.19 -3.50 -4.75
N SER A 80 -4.18 -4.41 -4.64
CA SER A 80 -5.24 -4.29 -3.65
C SER A 80 -4.68 -4.35 -2.23
N LYS A 81 -3.75 -5.26 -1.98
CA LYS A 81 -3.14 -5.38 -0.65
C LYS A 81 -2.37 -4.12 -0.28
N ILE A 82 -1.59 -3.58 -1.20
CA ILE A 82 -0.89 -2.31 -0.98
C ILE A 82 -1.89 -1.19 -0.66
N GLY A 83 -2.95 -1.10 -1.44
CA GLY A 83 -3.98 -0.08 -1.24
C GLY A 83 -4.66 -0.18 0.11
N GLU A 84 -5.00 -1.38 0.54
CA GLU A 84 -5.65 -1.60 1.83
C GLU A 84 -4.73 -1.24 3.00
N ILE A 85 -3.48 -1.67 2.95
CA ILE A 85 -2.51 -1.38 4.00
C ILE A 85 -2.23 0.11 4.06
N SER A 86 -2.07 0.76 2.91
CA SER A 86 -1.83 2.20 2.83
C SER A 86 -2.99 2.98 3.43
N LYS A 87 -4.20 2.59 3.09
CA LYS A 87 -5.42 3.23 3.61
C LYS A 87 -5.51 3.09 5.12
N GLU A 88 -5.21 1.92 5.65
CA GLU A 88 -5.22 1.66 7.08
C GLU A 88 -4.19 2.51 7.82
N LYS A 89 -2.97 2.59 7.28
CA LYS A 89 -1.92 3.39 7.88
C LYS A 89 -2.26 4.88 7.89
N MET A 90 -2.83 5.39 6.80
CA MET A 90 -3.28 6.78 6.74
C MET A 90 -4.42 7.05 7.69
N LYS A 91 -5.34 6.11 7.84
CA LYS A 91 -6.46 6.23 8.77
C LYS A 91 -5.97 6.36 10.20
N ASN A 92 -4.95 5.60 10.59
CA ASN A 92 -4.38 5.66 11.93
C ASN A 92 -3.73 7.01 12.22
N VAL A 93 -3.13 7.63 11.22
CA VAL A 93 -2.51 8.95 11.37
C VAL A 93 -3.55 10.05 11.51
N THR A 94 -4.58 10.01 10.69
CA THR A 94 -5.63 11.04 10.71
C THR A 94 -6.52 10.94 11.94
N GLY A 95 -6.50 9.77 12.62
CA GLY A 95 -7.02 9.64 13.98
C GLY A 95 -8.46 10.10 14.19
N GLY A 96 -9.38 9.73 13.34
CA GLY A 96 -10.77 10.08 13.53
C GLY A 96 -11.14 11.48 13.11
N LEU A 97 -10.27 12.19 12.41
CA LEU A 97 -10.56 13.52 11.90
C LEU A 97 -11.55 13.51 10.74
N ASN A 98 -11.99 12.36 10.31
CA ASN A 98 -12.99 12.25 9.25
C ASN A 98 -12.66 13.06 8.01
N LEU A 99 -11.43 13.01 7.58
CA LEU A 99 -11.02 13.74 6.39
C LEU A 99 -11.62 13.09 5.14
N PRO A 100 -12.09 13.88 4.18
CA PRO A 100 -12.74 13.34 2.99
C PRO A 100 -11.73 12.90 1.93
N PHE A 101 -11.09 11.78 2.19
CA PHE A 101 -10.24 11.19 1.14
C PHE A 101 -10.12 9.69 1.24
#